data_e260ca4b3096b7c282022402c6fca878
#
_entry.id   e260ca4b3096b7c282022402c6fca878
#
_cell.length_a   1.000
_cell.length_b   1.000
_cell.length_c   1.000
_cell.angle_alpha   90.00
_cell.angle_beta   90.00
_cell.angle_gamma   90.00
#
_symmetry.space_group_name_H-M   'P 1'
#
loop_
_entity.id
_entity.type
_entity.pdbx_description
1 polymer ?
#
loop_
_entity_poly.entity_id
_entity_poly.type
_entity_poly.pdbx_seq_one_letter_code
_entity_poly.pdbx_strand_id
1 'polypeptide(L)'
;LKNYFDTKGKYYNQDNFFIFIPGKYFNYSNIAAGLAGYIIEIRTGKKLNEYSKHFIFNPLKMDNTGWFFSEINLANHSTLYNRETDTLKVIKPYGLTTYPDGGVRTSVSDLSKFFICLLNGGKNNGVRILKKKSVAEMTKPQFTEAVKPDNVDLVKRNEGLFWAFDNNGKRVGHTGGDPGVRTFMYYDTKEKVGIILFMNTELKEAELKNFRTTVYDEIFKYALTLRDNKTSR
;
A
#
# COMPACT_ATOMS: atom_id res chain seq x y z
N LEU A 1 -4.88 18.50 -5.53
CA LEU A 1 -5.78 17.64 -6.32
C LEU A 1 -6.96 18.39 -6.91
N LYS A 2 -7.64 19.31 -6.16
CA LYS A 2 -8.76 20.10 -6.71
C LYS A 2 -8.40 20.75 -8.06
N ASN A 3 -7.29 21.48 -8.12
CA ASN A 3 -6.85 22.17 -9.34
C ASN A 3 -6.46 21.23 -10.50
N TYR A 4 -6.32 19.94 -10.25
CA TYR A 4 -6.04 18.92 -11.26
C TYR A 4 -7.32 18.33 -11.85
N PHE A 5 -8.34 18.10 -11.01
CA PHE A 5 -9.60 17.48 -11.44
C PHE A 5 -10.71 18.47 -11.83
N ASP A 6 -10.67 19.69 -11.29
CA ASP A 6 -11.65 20.74 -11.62
C ASP A 6 -11.35 21.29 -13.01
N THR A 7 -12.35 21.31 -13.89
CA THR A 7 -12.22 21.84 -15.26
C THR A 7 -11.77 23.31 -15.32
N LYS A 8 -11.96 24.07 -14.24
CA LYS A 8 -11.45 25.43 -14.06
C LYS A 8 -10.13 25.48 -13.28
N GLY A 9 -9.58 24.33 -12.93
CA GLY A 9 -8.37 24.22 -12.12
C GLY A 9 -7.11 24.55 -12.92
N LYS A 10 -6.12 25.15 -12.25
CA LYS A 10 -4.85 25.58 -12.85
C LYS A 10 -4.09 24.46 -13.59
N TYR A 11 -4.25 23.22 -13.14
CA TYR A 11 -3.52 22.04 -13.66
C TYR A 11 -4.44 21.07 -14.42
N TYR A 12 -5.69 21.50 -14.69
CA TYR A 12 -6.57 20.70 -15.51
C TYR A 12 -6.09 20.66 -16.95
N ASN A 13 -6.01 19.46 -17.50
CA ASN A 13 -5.81 19.22 -18.92
C ASN A 13 -6.61 17.97 -19.29
N GLN A 14 -7.29 17.99 -20.43
CA GLN A 14 -8.03 16.84 -20.94
C GLN A 14 -7.12 15.61 -21.14
N ASP A 15 -5.85 15.83 -21.50
CA ASP A 15 -4.84 14.78 -21.68
C ASP A 15 -4.44 14.06 -20.36
N ASN A 16 -4.86 14.61 -19.19
CA ASN A 16 -4.72 13.93 -17.91
C ASN A 16 -5.65 12.72 -17.76
N PHE A 17 -6.60 12.55 -18.67
CA PHE A 17 -7.64 11.52 -18.61
C PHE A 17 -7.56 10.61 -19.82
N PHE A 18 -7.68 9.32 -19.57
CA PHE A 18 -7.83 8.36 -20.64
C PHE A 18 -9.22 8.49 -21.30
N ILE A 19 -9.27 8.23 -22.61
CA ILE A 19 -10.51 8.24 -23.40
C ILE A 19 -11.32 6.93 -23.25
N PHE A 20 -10.86 6.00 -22.44
CA PHE A 20 -11.53 4.72 -22.25
C PHE A 20 -12.82 4.87 -21.45
N ILE A 21 -13.81 4.09 -21.82
CA ILE A 21 -15.05 3.97 -21.05
C ILE A 21 -14.72 3.38 -19.67
N PRO A 22 -15.18 4.00 -18.57
CA PRO A 22 -14.97 3.47 -17.22
C PRO A 22 -15.42 2.01 -17.09
N GLY A 23 -14.59 1.19 -16.47
CA GLY A 23 -14.80 -0.25 -16.32
C GLY A 23 -14.36 -1.11 -17.51
N LYS A 24 -14.04 -0.52 -18.66
CA LYS A 24 -13.59 -1.27 -19.84
C LYS A 24 -12.10 -1.50 -19.93
N TYR A 25 -11.30 -0.66 -19.26
CA TYR A 25 -9.85 -0.76 -19.31
C TYR A 25 -9.24 -0.60 -17.91
N PHE A 26 -8.43 -1.57 -17.51
CA PHE A 26 -7.65 -1.47 -16.26
C PHE A 26 -6.35 -0.72 -16.52
N ASN A 27 -6.11 0.30 -15.71
CA ASN A 27 -4.82 0.96 -15.62
C ASN A 27 -4.54 1.34 -14.17
N TYR A 28 -3.39 0.93 -13.65
CA TYR A 28 -2.95 1.33 -12.31
C TYR A 28 -2.71 2.84 -12.28
N SER A 29 -3.22 3.53 -11.26
CA SER A 29 -3.11 4.99 -11.18
C SER A 29 -2.92 5.47 -9.73
N ASN A 30 -1.75 6.04 -9.45
CA ASN A 30 -1.49 6.78 -8.22
C ASN A 30 -2.44 7.98 -8.07
N ILE A 31 -2.71 8.69 -9.18
CA ILE A 31 -3.63 9.83 -9.17
C ILE A 31 -5.05 9.41 -8.78
N ALA A 32 -5.51 8.22 -9.17
CA ALA A 32 -6.81 7.71 -8.74
C ALA A 32 -6.83 7.40 -7.22
N ALA A 33 -5.73 6.91 -6.66
CA ALA A 33 -5.60 6.76 -5.20
C ALA A 33 -5.61 8.14 -4.50
N GLY A 34 -4.90 9.12 -5.06
CA GLY A 34 -4.96 10.51 -4.62
C GLY A 34 -6.39 11.09 -4.66
N LEU A 35 -7.17 10.79 -5.71
CA LEU A 35 -8.57 11.20 -5.81
C LEU A 35 -9.42 10.58 -4.71
N ALA A 36 -9.23 9.30 -4.38
CA ALA A 36 -9.94 8.65 -3.28
C ALA A 36 -9.66 9.36 -1.94
N GLY A 37 -8.40 9.73 -1.67
CA GLY A 37 -8.02 10.54 -0.51
C GLY A 37 -8.71 11.90 -0.51
N TYR A 38 -8.77 12.57 -1.66
CA TYR A 38 -9.45 13.86 -1.80
C TYR A 38 -10.97 13.76 -1.56
N ILE A 39 -11.60 12.69 -2.02
CA ILE A 39 -13.03 12.43 -1.75
C ILE A 39 -13.28 12.27 -0.24
N ILE A 40 -12.39 11.59 0.48
CA ILE A 40 -12.47 11.49 1.96
C ILE A 40 -12.40 12.89 2.58
N GLU A 41 -11.48 13.75 2.15
CA GLU A 41 -11.37 15.13 2.65
C GLU A 41 -12.68 15.92 2.44
N ILE A 42 -13.24 15.85 1.23
CA ILE A 42 -14.52 16.54 0.93
C ILE A 42 -15.66 15.99 1.81
N ARG A 43 -15.77 14.68 1.94
CA ARG A 43 -16.88 14.03 2.66
C ARG A 43 -16.80 14.23 4.18
N THR A 44 -15.61 14.35 4.72
CA THR A 44 -15.39 14.45 6.17
C THR A 44 -15.13 15.86 6.67
N GLY A 45 -14.79 16.79 5.76
CA GLY A 45 -14.33 18.13 6.10
C GLY A 45 -12.96 18.16 6.79
N LYS A 46 -12.24 17.03 6.83
CA LYS A 46 -10.93 16.88 7.48
C LYS A 46 -9.87 16.54 6.44
N LYS A 47 -8.64 17.00 6.65
CA LYS A 47 -7.50 16.53 5.85
C LYS A 47 -7.26 15.04 6.07
N LEU A 48 -6.81 14.32 5.03
CA LEU A 48 -6.61 12.86 5.13
C LEU A 48 -5.60 12.48 6.22
N ASN A 49 -4.54 13.28 6.40
CA ASN A 49 -3.57 13.07 7.47
C ASN A 49 -4.20 13.19 8.86
N GLU A 50 -5.03 14.19 9.08
CA GLU A 50 -5.76 14.38 10.36
C GLU A 50 -6.79 13.27 10.57
N TYR A 51 -7.51 12.91 9.51
CA TYR A 51 -8.51 11.84 9.55
C TYR A 51 -7.85 10.48 9.88
N SER A 52 -6.80 10.12 9.16
CA SER A 52 -6.09 8.84 9.39
C SER A 52 -5.39 8.80 10.75
N LYS A 53 -4.80 9.92 11.19
CA LYS A 53 -4.22 10.02 12.53
C LYS A 53 -5.26 9.77 13.61
N HIS A 54 -6.43 10.42 13.52
CA HIS A 54 -7.49 10.30 14.51
C HIS A 54 -8.18 8.93 14.53
N PHE A 55 -8.51 8.38 13.34
CA PHE A 55 -9.34 7.17 13.25
C PHE A 55 -8.56 5.88 13.03
N ILE A 56 -7.28 5.95 12.68
CA ILE A 56 -6.46 4.78 12.38
C ILE A 56 -5.20 4.76 13.25
N PHE A 57 -4.32 5.78 13.13
CA PHE A 57 -2.99 5.70 13.73
C PHE A 57 -3.05 5.75 15.26
N ASN A 58 -3.73 6.74 15.84
CA ASN A 58 -3.86 6.86 17.30
C ASN A 58 -4.58 5.66 17.94
N PRO A 59 -5.77 5.20 17.45
CA PRO A 59 -6.43 4.02 18.01
C PRO A 59 -5.57 2.77 17.97
N LEU A 60 -4.75 2.59 16.93
CA LEU A 60 -3.84 1.45 16.80
C LEU A 60 -2.48 1.67 17.47
N LYS A 61 -2.24 2.83 18.11
CA LYS A 61 -0.96 3.21 18.73
C LYS A 61 0.20 3.15 17.74
N MET A 62 -0.01 3.68 16.54
CA MET A 62 0.99 3.80 15.49
C MET A 62 1.76 5.15 15.67
N ASP A 63 2.51 5.26 16.76
CA ASP A 63 3.06 6.54 17.24
C ASP A 63 4.22 7.06 16.37
N ASN A 64 4.81 6.22 15.54
CA ASN A 64 5.87 6.57 14.59
C ASN A 64 5.35 6.62 13.14
N THR A 65 4.08 6.98 12.96
CA THR A 65 3.43 7.01 11.65
C THR A 65 2.84 8.38 11.36
N GLY A 66 3.12 8.91 10.18
CA GLY A 66 2.60 10.19 9.70
C GLY A 66 2.67 10.31 8.20
N TRP A 67 2.07 11.34 7.65
CA TRP A 67 2.10 11.67 6.22
C TRP A 67 3.18 12.68 5.87
N PHE A 68 3.47 13.58 6.80
CA PHE A 68 4.42 14.68 6.62
C PHE A 68 5.60 14.57 7.59
N PHE A 69 6.71 15.16 7.23
CA PHE A 69 7.90 15.22 8.11
C PHE A 69 7.62 15.90 9.46
N SER A 70 6.69 16.83 9.49
CA SER A 70 6.25 17.50 10.75
C SER A 70 5.46 16.57 11.69
N GLU A 71 5.06 15.39 11.24
CA GLU A 71 4.25 14.44 12.00
C GLU A 71 5.05 13.25 12.54
N ILE A 72 6.33 13.16 12.20
CA ILE A 72 7.24 12.08 12.60
C ILE A 72 8.50 12.61 13.26
N ASN A 73 9.19 11.76 14.01
CA ASN A 73 10.54 12.08 14.48
C ASN A 73 11.57 11.83 13.36
N LEU A 74 12.11 12.90 12.80
CA LEU A 74 13.08 12.84 11.71
C LEU A 74 14.39 12.14 12.10
N ALA A 75 14.78 12.15 13.37
CA ALA A 75 15.96 11.42 13.83
C ALA A 75 15.84 9.90 13.66
N ASN A 76 14.60 9.40 13.59
CA ASN A 76 14.30 7.97 13.37
C ASN A 76 14.02 7.65 11.89
N HIS A 77 14.06 8.66 11.00
CA HIS A 77 13.80 8.42 9.56
C HIS A 77 15.03 7.79 8.91
N SER A 78 14.83 6.70 8.20
CA SER A 78 15.89 6.02 7.45
C SER A 78 16.44 6.91 6.35
N THR A 79 17.77 6.95 6.21
CA THR A 79 18.41 7.55 5.04
C THR A 79 18.09 6.74 3.80
N LEU A 80 17.62 7.40 2.75
CA LEU A 80 17.31 6.78 1.46
C LEU A 80 18.50 6.89 0.52
N TYR A 81 18.69 5.88 -0.32
CA TYR A 81 19.80 5.80 -1.24
C TYR A 81 19.33 5.53 -2.66
N ASN A 82 19.85 6.31 -3.59
CA ASN A 82 19.79 6.00 -5.01
C ASN A 82 21.04 5.19 -5.39
N ARG A 83 20.87 4.21 -6.24
CA ARG A 83 21.95 3.40 -6.80
C ARG A 83 22.14 3.73 -8.27
N GLU A 84 22.86 4.80 -8.51
CA GLU A 84 23.39 5.11 -9.84
C GLU A 84 24.70 4.34 -10.03
N THR A 85 24.75 3.37 -10.90
CA THR A 85 25.91 2.47 -11.07
C THR A 85 26.13 1.59 -9.82
N ASP A 86 27.37 1.41 -9.36
CA ASP A 86 27.72 0.58 -8.19
C ASP A 86 27.89 1.38 -6.88
N THR A 87 27.60 2.68 -6.91
CA THR A 87 27.72 3.56 -5.74
C THR A 87 26.36 3.96 -5.22
N LEU A 88 26.20 3.95 -3.87
CA LEU A 88 25.02 4.45 -3.19
C LEU A 88 25.15 5.97 -2.99
N LYS A 89 24.19 6.72 -3.50
CA LYS A 89 24.08 8.17 -3.26
C LYS A 89 22.91 8.46 -2.33
N VAL A 90 23.15 9.28 -1.32
CA VAL A 90 22.10 9.72 -0.39
C VAL A 90 21.06 10.57 -1.13
N ILE A 91 19.79 10.24 -0.94
CA ILE A 91 18.66 11.04 -1.39
C ILE A 91 18.21 11.93 -0.23
N LYS A 92 18.10 13.24 -0.49
CA LYS A 92 17.51 14.17 0.50
C LYS A 92 16.05 13.81 0.76
N PRO A 93 15.56 13.97 2.01
CA PRO A 93 14.16 13.76 2.32
C PRO A 93 13.25 14.58 1.39
N TYR A 94 12.22 13.94 0.85
CA TYR A 94 11.27 14.56 -0.08
C TYR A 94 9.82 14.24 0.31
N GLY A 95 8.89 15.09 -0.11
CA GLY A 95 7.45 14.88 0.04
C GLY A 95 6.79 14.60 -1.30
N LEU A 96 5.62 13.98 -1.27
CA LEU A 96 4.79 13.74 -2.44
C LEU A 96 3.70 14.81 -2.53
N THR A 97 3.58 15.44 -3.70
CA THR A 97 2.51 16.42 -3.98
C THR A 97 1.12 15.75 -3.92
N THR A 98 1.05 14.50 -4.34
CA THR A 98 -0.14 13.65 -4.30
C THR A 98 -0.09 12.70 -3.09
N TYR A 99 0.28 13.22 -1.92
CA TYR A 99 0.58 12.43 -0.70
C TYR A 99 -0.39 11.28 -0.39
N PRO A 100 -1.69 11.30 -0.73
CA PRO A 100 -2.58 10.17 -0.43
C PRO A 100 -2.23 8.88 -1.18
N ASP A 101 -1.44 8.94 -2.25
CA ASP A 101 -1.09 7.77 -3.07
C ASP A 101 0.13 6.98 -2.55
N GLY A 102 0.99 7.58 -1.73
CA GLY A 102 2.22 6.91 -1.26
C GLY A 102 2.96 7.62 -0.13
N GLY A 103 2.45 8.74 0.40
CA GLY A 103 3.17 9.61 1.32
C GLY A 103 3.28 9.13 2.77
N VAL A 104 2.70 8.00 3.15
CA VAL A 104 2.77 7.50 4.53
C VAL A 104 4.20 7.09 4.89
N ARG A 105 4.68 7.66 5.99
CA ARG A 105 5.94 7.29 6.65
C ARG A 105 5.62 6.53 7.90
N THR A 106 6.18 5.34 8.04
CA THR A 106 5.86 4.45 9.15
C THR A 106 7.02 3.50 9.43
N SER A 107 7.03 2.89 10.62
CA SER A 107 7.90 1.76 10.92
C SER A 107 7.24 0.43 10.56
N VAL A 108 8.03 -0.63 10.37
CA VAL A 108 7.51 -2.00 10.21
C VAL A 108 6.64 -2.39 11.40
N SER A 109 7.05 -2.01 12.62
CA SER A 109 6.28 -2.27 13.85
C SER A 109 4.91 -1.61 13.84
N ASP A 110 4.81 -0.33 13.44
CA ASP A 110 3.52 0.37 13.40
C ASP A 110 2.64 -0.15 12.25
N LEU A 111 3.22 -0.36 11.05
CA LEU A 111 2.47 -0.91 9.94
C LEU A 111 1.95 -2.32 10.26
N SER A 112 2.67 -3.12 11.06
CA SER A 112 2.20 -4.44 11.48
C SER A 112 0.93 -4.36 12.33
N LYS A 113 0.75 -3.32 13.16
CA LYS A 113 -0.48 -3.12 13.96
C LYS A 113 -1.69 -2.91 13.07
N PHE A 114 -1.54 -2.07 12.02
CA PHE A 114 -2.56 -1.86 10.99
C PHE A 114 -2.83 -3.15 10.20
N PHE A 115 -1.77 -3.83 9.75
CA PHE A 115 -1.89 -5.03 8.95
C PHE A 115 -2.57 -6.16 9.73
N ILE A 116 -2.16 -6.44 10.96
CA ILE A 116 -2.81 -7.40 11.86
C ILE A 116 -4.29 -7.03 12.09
N CYS A 117 -4.59 -5.73 12.24
CA CYS A 117 -5.97 -5.27 12.38
C CYS A 117 -6.83 -5.69 11.17
N LEU A 118 -6.32 -5.49 9.95
CA LEU A 118 -7.01 -5.92 8.73
C LEU A 118 -7.19 -7.44 8.68
N LEU A 119 -6.12 -8.20 8.94
CA LEU A 119 -6.14 -9.67 8.92
C LEU A 119 -7.14 -10.25 9.92
N ASN A 120 -7.37 -9.56 11.02
CA ASN A 120 -8.36 -9.90 12.04
C ASN A 120 -9.74 -9.26 11.77
N GLY A 121 -10.07 -8.97 10.52
CA GLY A 121 -11.37 -8.44 10.13
C GLY A 121 -11.65 -7.05 10.69
N GLY A 122 -10.64 -6.20 10.73
CA GLY A 122 -10.72 -4.79 11.12
C GLY A 122 -10.61 -4.53 12.62
N LYS A 123 -10.07 -5.49 13.41
CA LYS A 123 -9.89 -5.37 14.87
C LYS A 123 -8.50 -5.81 15.31
N ASN A 124 -7.85 -5.04 16.19
CA ASN A 124 -6.59 -5.40 16.84
C ASN A 124 -6.60 -4.95 18.30
N ASN A 125 -6.18 -5.81 19.22
CA ASN A 125 -6.10 -5.51 20.67
C ASN A 125 -7.34 -4.79 21.23
N GLY A 126 -8.54 -5.27 20.90
CA GLY A 126 -9.80 -4.66 21.34
C GLY A 126 -10.28 -3.49 20.48
N VAL A 127 -9.41 -2.81 19.75
CA VAL A 127 -9.72 -1.66 18.89
C VAL A 127 -10.24 -2.12 17.54
N ARG A 128 -11.38 -1.57 17.09
CA ARG A 128 -11.95 -1.80 15.76
C ARG A 128 -11.91 -0.53 14.93
N ILE A 129 -11.25 -0.58 13.77
CA ILE A 129 -11.22 0.52 12.80
C ILE A 129 -12.11 0.27 11.58
N LEU A 130 -12.42 -1.00 11.27
CA LEU A 130 -13.28 -1.39 10.16
C LEU A 130 -14.24 -2.52 10.54
N LYS A 131 -15.39 -2.58 9.89
CA LYS A 131 -16.29 -3.73 9.99
C LYS A 131 -15.71 -4.93 9.27
N LYS A 132 -15.93 -6.14 9.79
CA LYS A 132 -15.45 -7.40 9.17
C LYS A 132 -15.89 -7.52 7.71
N LYS A 133 -17.13 -7.17 7.39
CA LYS A 133 -17.66 -7.17 6.02
C LYS A 133 -16.93 -6.20 5.09
N SER A 134 -16.48 -5.04 5.60
CA SER A 134 -15.73 -4.07 4.81
C SER A 134 -14.34 -4.59 4.47
N VAL A 135 -13.66 -5.21 5.43
CA VAL A 135 -12.35 -5.85 5.17
C VAL A 135 -12.51 -6.98 4.14
N ALA A 136 -13.50 -7.85 4.31
CA ALA A 136 -13.76 -8.94 3.36
C ALA A 136 -14.04 -8.39 1.94
N GLU A 137 -14.82 -7.31 1.82
CA GLU A 137 -15.08 -6.67 0.54
C GLU A 137 -13.82 -6.07 -0.08
N MET A 138 -12.98 -5.39 0.71
CA MET A 138 -11.75 -4.78 0.23
C MET A 138 -10.74 -5.80 -0.29
N THR A 139 -10.66 -6.96 0.34
CA THR A 139 -9.62 -7.96 0.08
C THR A 139 -10.08 -9.14 -0.77
N LYS A 140 -11.31 -9.14 -1.30
CA LYS A 140 -11.76 -10.14 -2.26
C LYS A 140 -11.41 -9.73 -3.70
N PRO A 141 -11.22 -10.69 -4.63
CA PRO A 141 -11.13 -10.40 -6.05
C PRO A 141 -12.39 -9.66 -6.54
N GLN A 142 -12.20 -8.54 -7.24
CA GLN A 142 -13.30 -7.70 -7.72
C GLN A 142 -13.71 -8.03 -9.16
N PHE A 143 -12.81 -8.60 -9.96
CA PHE A 143 -13.12 -8.94 -11.34
C PHE A 143 -13.64 -10.38 -11.47
N THR A 144 -14.68 -10.55 -12.28
CA THR A 144 -15.22 -11.84 -12.71
C THR A 144 -15.30 -11.85 -14.24
N GLU A 145 -15.54 -12.99 -14.87
CA GLU A 145 -15.70 -13.03 -16.33
C GLU A 145 -16.80 -12.09 -16.85
N ALA A 146 -17.84 -11.86 -16.04
CA ALA A 146 -18.95 -10.97 -16.40
C ALA A 146 -18.62 -9.47 -16.25
N VAL A 147 -17.65 -9.11 -15.39
CA VAL A 147 -17.37 -7.69 -15.01
C VAL A 147 -15.87 -7.40 -14.96
N LYS A 148 -15.09 -7.96 -15.85
CA LYS A 148 -13.66 -7.64 -15.96
C LYS A 148 -13.39 -6.60 -17.04
N PRO A 149 -12.35 -5.76 -16.90
CA PRO A 149 -11.84 -4.95 -18.00
C PRO A 149 -11.34 -5.81 -19.16
N ASP A 150 -11.45 -5.30 -20.39
CA ASP A 150 -11.12 -6.03 -21.61
C ASP A 150 -9.63 -6.45 -21.68
N ASN A 151 -8.75 -5.69 -21.05
CA ASN A 151 -7.32 -5.98 -20.98
C ASN A 151 -6.91 -6.81 -19.74
N VAL A 152 -7.84 -7.38 -18.98
CA VAL A 152 -7.56 -8.22 -17.81
C VAL A 152 -7.75 -9.69 -18.12
N ASP A 153 -6.68 -10.45 -17.96
CA ASP A 153 -6.67 -11.91 -17.93
C ASP A 153 -6.75 -12.36 -16.45
N LEU A 154 -7.89 -12.94 -16.05
CA LEU A 154 -8.14 -13.35 -14.66
C LEU A 154 -7.21 -14.44 -14.14
N VAL A 155 -6.55 -15.20 -15.02
CA VAL A 155 -5.53 -16.18 -14.63
C VAL A 155 -4.27 -15.48 -14.13
N LYS A 156 -3.94 -14.32 -14.69
CA LYS A 156 -2.73 -13.57 -14.39
C LYS A 156 -2.93 -12.46 -13.38
N ARG A 157 -4.14 -11.91 -13.30
CA ARG A 157 -4.41 -10.71 -12.52
C ARG A 157 -5.83 -10.63 -12.01
N ASN A 158 -5.99 -10.30 -10.74
CA ASN A 158 -7.20 -9.76 -10.17
C ASN A 158 -6.82 -8.70 -9.13
N GLU A 159 -7.77 -7.85 -8.76
CA GLU A 159 -7.54 -6.77 -7.80
C GLU A 159 -8.64 -6.76 -6.74
N GLY A 160 -8.27 -6.35 -5.52
CA GLY A 160 -9.22 -5.92 -4.50
C GLY A 160 -9.47 -4.42 -4.58
N LEU A 161 -10.13 -3.84 -3.59
CA LEU A 161 -10.26 -2.38 -3.48
C LEU A 161 -8.97 -1.80 -2.90
N PHE A 162 -8.07 -1.31 -3.76
CA PHE A 162 -6.70 -0.88 -3.45
C PHE A 162 -5.79 -2.00 -2.89
N TRP A 163 -6.12 -3.26 -3.16
CA TRP A 163 -5.32 -4.43 -2.81
C TRP A 163 -4.97 -5.23 -4.05
N ALA A 164 -3.70 -5.53 -4.22
CA ALA A 164 -3.21 -6.39 -5.28
C ALA A 164 -3.16 -7.86 -4.83
N PHE A 165 -3.27 -8.77 -5.79
CA PHE A 165 -3.05 -10.19 -5.58
C PHE A 165 -1.71 -10.61 -6.16
N ASP A 166 -0.98 -11.47 -5.45
CA ASP A 166 0.29 -12.06 -5.86
C ASP A 166 0.24 -13.59 -5.69
N ASN A 167 1.21 -14.30 -6.24
CA ASN A 167 1.32 -15.74 -6.17
C ASN A 167 0.03 -16.47 -6.61
N ASN A 168 -0.44 -16.16 -7.82
CA ASN A 168 -1.66 -16.73 -8.40
C ASN A 168 -2.90 -16.56 -7.50
N GLY A 169 -3.06 -15.38 -6.91
CA GLY A 169 -4.19 -15.02 -6.08
C GLY A 169 -4.15 -15.54 -4.64
N LYS A 170 -3.06 -16.19 -4.22
CA LYS A 170 -2.93 -16.72 -2.85
C LYS A 170 -2.58 -15.64 -1.83
N ARG A 171 -1.85 -14.62 -2.25
CA ARG A 171 -1.40 -13.54 -1.38
C ARG A 171 -2.09 -12.24 -1.76
N VAL A 172 -2.58 -11.52 -0.78
CA VAL A 172 -3.20 -10.20 -0.93
C VAL A 172 -2.37 -9.16 -0.18
N GLY A 173 -2.13 -8.02 -0.80
CA GLY A 173 -1.27 -7.01 -0.23
C GLY A 173 -1.02 -5.84 -1.18
N HIS A 174 0.10 -5.18 -1.01
CA HIS A 174 0.56 -4.13 -1.91
C HIS A 174 2.08 -3.99 -1.85
N THR A 175 2.67 -3.45 -2.92
CA THR A 175 4.07 -3.00 -2.96
C THR A 175 4.11 -1.49 -2.94
N GLY A 176 5.25 -0.93 -2.54
CA GLY A 176 5.57 0.49 -2.70
C GLY A 176 6.91 0.66 -3.39
N GLY A 177 7.05 1.75 -4.15
CA GLY A 177 8.30 2.12 -4.80
C GLY A 177 8.30 3.58 -5.17
N ASP A 178 9.28 4.29 -4.63
CA ASP A 178 9.61 5.67 -4.89
C ASP A 178 11.15 5.82 -4.86
N PRO A 179 11.73 6.94 -5.26
CA PRO A 179 13.18 7.11 -5.22
C PRO A 179 13.78 6.73 -3.86
N GLY A 180 14.68 5.74 -3.87
CA GLY A 180 15.37 5.26 -2.68
C GLY A 180 14.54 4.42 -1.72
N VAL A 181 13.35 3.95 -2.11
CA VAL A 181 12.54 3.09 -1.26
C VAL A 181 11.85 1.99 -2.03
N ARG A 182 11.80 0.80 -1.43
CA ARG A 182 10.98 -0.33 -1.89
C ARG A 182 10.32 -0.99 -0.71
N THR A 183 9.01 -1.26 -0.81
CA THR A 183 8.25 -1.87 0.27
C THR A 183 7.36 -2.99 -0.22
N PHE A 184 7.12 -3.96 0.66
CA PHE A 184 6.23 -5.09 0.44
C PHE A 184 5.41 -5.33 1.70
N MET A 185 4.11 -5.51 1.54
CA MET A 185 3.20 -5.93 2.59
C MET A 185 2.21 -6.91 1.98
N TYR A 186 2.36 -8.19 2.26
CA TYR A 186 1.50 -9.24 1.72
C TYR A 186 1.11 -10.27 2.77
N TYR A 187 -0.08 -10.82 2.62
CA TYR A 187 -0.66 -11.84 3.47
C TYR A 187 -1.10 -13.04 2.64
N ASP A 188 -0.69 -14.23 3.06
CA ASP A 188 -1.19 -15.47 2.50
C ASP A 188 -2.53 -15.81 3.17
N THR A 189 -3.61 -15.81 2.37
CA THR A 189 -4.98 -15.96 2.86
C THR A 189 -5.28 -17.38 3.37
N LYS A 190 -4.60 -18.38 2.82
CA LYS A 190 -4.74 -19.79 3.21
C LYS A 190 -3.89 -20.09 4.42
N GLU A 191 -2.62 -19.75 4.37
CA GLU A 191 -1.65 -20.05 5.42
C GLU A 191 -1.77 -19.11 6.63
N LYS A 192 -2.49 -18.00 6.49
CA LYS A 192 -2.72 -16.98 7.53
C LYS A 192 -1.42 -16.41 8.13
N VAL A 193 -0.43 -16.23 7.28
CA VAL A 193 0.82 -15.55 7.62
C VAL A 193 1.00 -14.34 6.72
N GLY A 194 1.59 -13.28 7.24
CA GLY A 194 1.89 -12.07 6.49
C GLY A 194 3.31 -11.61 6.70
N ILE A 195 3.83 -10.87 5.74
CA ILE A 195 5.15 -10.26 5.81
C ILE A 195 5.07 -8.77 5.51
N ILE A 196 5.95 -8.01 6.13
CA ILE A 196 6.23 -6.62 5.82
C ILE A 196 7.74 -6.50 5.63
N LEU A 197 8.15 -5.86 4.55
CA LEU A 197 9.54 -5.60 4.27
C LEU A 197 9.72 -4.19 3.74
N PHE A 198 10.67 -3.46 4.32
CA PHE A 198 11.09 -2.14 3.87
C PHE A 198 12.56 -2.17 3.49
N MET A 199 12.87 -1.55 2.35
CA MET A 199 14.22 -1.31 1.88
C MET A 199 14.41 0.18 1.64
N ASN A 200 15.55 0.71 2.03
CA ASN A 200 15.92 2.11 1.87
C ASN A 200 16.79 2.36 0.61
N THR A 201 16.54 1.54 -0.42
CA THR A 201 17.14 1.68 -1.76
C THR A 201 16.19 1.09 -2.80
N GLU A 202 16.39 1.48 -4.05
CA GLU A 202 15.71 0.88 -5.19
C GLU A 202 16.32 -0.47 -5.56
N LEU A 203 15.50 -1.33 -6.16
CA LEU A 203 15.94 -2.52 -6.86
C LEU A 203 15.74 -2.33 -8.36
N LYS A 204 16.76 -2.63 -9.16
CA LYS A 204 16.61 -2.74 -10.62
C LYS A 204 15.65 -3.90 -10.95
N GLU A 205 15.04 -3.87 -12.12
CA GLU A 205 14.04 -4.88 -12.50
C GLU A 205 14.57 -6.32 -12.42
N ALA A 206 15.78 -6.55 -12.87
CA ALA A 206 16.44 -7.88 -12.78
C ALA A 206 16.67 -8.30 -11.31
N GLU A 207 17.05 -7.36 -10.45
CA GLU A 207 17.25 -7.61 -9.01
C GLU A 207 15.90 -7.86 -8.32
N LEU A 208 14.84 -7.16 -8.72
CA LEU A 208 13.49 -7.35 -8.18
C LEU A 208 12.96 -8.75 -8.48
N LYS A 209 13.22 -9.27 -9.69
CA LYS A 209 12.86 -10.65 -10.05
C LYS A 209 13.57 -11.66 -9.16
N ASN A 210 14.88 -11.52 -9.02
CA ASN A 210 15.69 -12.38 -8.16
C ASN A 210 15.26 -12.25 -6.69
N PHE A 211 15.06 -11.03 -6.21
CA PHE A 211 14.58 -10.75 -4.86
C PHE A 211 13.27 -11.47 -4.53
N ARG A 212 12.31 -11.50 -5.45
CA ARG A 212 11.02 -12.19 -5.24
C ARG A 212 11.19 -13.68 -5.03
N THR A 213 12.10 -14.32 -5.75
CA THR A 213 12.31 -15.79 -5.67
C THR A 213 13.23 -16.20 -4.54
N THR A 214 14.17 -15.35 -4.13
CA THR A 214 15.21 -15.72 -3.15
C THR A 214 14.95 -15.16 -1.76
N VAL A 215 14.48 -13.92 -1.64
CA VAL A 215 14.29 -13.27 -0.35
C VAL A 215 12.83 -13.27 0.07
N TYR A 216 11.95 -12.78 -0.80
CA TYR A 216 10.54 -12.63 -0.49
C TYR A 216 9.86 -13.98 -0.16
N ASP A 217 10.10 -15.02 -0.97
CA ASP A 217 9.52 -16.34 -0.72
C ASP A 217 10.16 -17.04 0.50
N GLU A 218 11.45 -16.82 0.75
CA GLU A 218 12.10 -17.36 1.96
C GLU A 218 11.56 -16.71 3.25
N ILE A 219 11.27 -15.41 3.24
CA ILE A 219 10.61 -14.76 4.39
C ILE A 219 9.23 -15.37 4.65
N PHE A 220 8.45 -15.69 3.60
CA PHE A 220 7.18 -16.39 3.78
C PHE A 220 7.36 -17.80 4.35
N LYS A 221 8.33 -18.58 3.87
CA LYS A 221 8.65 -19.89 4.43
C LYS A 221 9.03 -19.78 5.92
N TYR A 222 9.86 -18.80 6.27
CA TYR A 222 10.22 -18.57 7.66
C TYR A 222 9.01 -18.16 8.51
N ALA A 223 8.11 -17.33 8.02
CA ALA A 223 6.87 -16.96 8.71
C ALA A 223 5.99 -18.20 9.01
N LEU A 224 5.95 -19.19 8.11
CA LEU A 224 5.27 -20.46 8.33
C LEU A 224 5.89 -21.24 9.51
N THR A 225 7.21 -21.32 9.57
CA THR A 225 7.88 -22.03 10.70
C THR A 225 7.60 -21.35 12.03
N LEU A 226 7.52 -20.02 12.07
CA LEU A 226 7.17 -19.28 13.28
C LEU A 226 5.73 -19.55 13.75
N ARG A 227 4.80 -19.69 12.82
CA ARG A 227 3.40 -20.06 13.11
C ARG A 227 3.34 -21.47 13.71
N ASP A 228 3.94 -22.43 13.03
CA ASP A 228 3.87 -23.85 13.40
C ASP A 228 4.51 -24.12 14.78
N ASN A 229 5.61 -23.44 15.09
CA ASN A 229 6.24 -23.50 16.41
C ASN A 229 5.39 -22.90 17.54
N LYS A 230 4.45 -21.96 17.23
CA LYS A 230 3.50 -21.43 18.22
C LYS A 230 2.33 -22.38 18.49
N THR A 231 1.92 -23.15 17.51
CA THR A 231 0.82 -24.13 17.66
C THR A 231 1.26 -25.42 18.35
N SER A 232 2.56 -25.64 18.48
CA SER A 232 3.17 -26.83 19.14
C SER A 232 3.51 -26.57 20.61
N ARG A 233 3.19 -25.40 21.16
CA ARG A 233 3.33 -25.02 22.58
C ARG A 233 1.95 -24.78 23.20
#